data_78b4a74c99a14303a405a8fea969cc09
#
_entry.id   78b4a74c99a14303a405a8fea969cc09
#
_cell.length_a   1.000
_cell.length_b   1.000
_cell.length_c   1.000
_cell.angle_alpha   90.00
_cell.angle_beta   90.00
_cell.angle_gamma   90.00
#
_symmetry.space_group_name_H-M   'P 1'
#
loop_
_entity.id
_entity.type
_entity.pdbx_description
1 polymer ?
#
loop_
_entity_poly.entity_id
_entity_poly.type
_entity_poly.pdbx_seq_one_letter_code
_entity_poly.pdbx_strand_id
1 'polypeptide(L)'
;MTLDQVNKVAEAVQEGPSCFVSVFAGRIADTGVDPVLLMKEALKLLKKAKNAKLLWASPREVLNVYQAESIGCHVITATNGILKKLNLKGKDLTDFSQETVQMFYNDAQAAGFNL
;
A
#
# COMPACT_ATOMS: atom_id res chain seq x y z
N MET A 1 6.83 7.71 -10.54
CA MET A 1 7.52 7.12 -9.36
C MET A 1 8.53 8.06 -8.71
N THR A 2 8.84 9.19 -9.31
CA THR A 2 9.80 10.15 -8.75
C THR A 2 9.10 11.43 -8.30
N LEU A 3 9.71 12.13 -7.33
CA LEU A 3 9.19 13.41 -6.85
C LEU A 3 9.20 14.49 -7.94
N ASP A 4 10.17 14.45 -8.85
CA ASP A 4 10.20 15.35 -9.99
C ASP A 4 8.97 15.17 -10.90
N GLN A 5 8.59 13.94 -11.16
CA GLN A 5 7.37 13.61 -11.92
C GLN A 5 6.11 14.12 -11.19
N VAL A 6 6.03 13.90 -9.88
CA VAL A 6 4.90 14.38 -9.07
C VAL A 6 4.81 15.91 -9.15
N ASN A 7 5.93 16.59 -9.03
CA ASN A 7 5.96 18.06 -9.11
C ASN A 7 5.47 18.57 -10.47
N LYS A 8 5.94 17.97 -11.55
CA LYS A 8 5.52 18.33 -12.91
C LYS A 8 4.03 18.11 -13.12
N VAL A 9 3.50 16.99 -12.63
CA VAL A 9 2.06 16.71 -12.72
C VAL A 9 1.28 17.70 -11.87
N ALA A 10 1.74 17.99 -10.65
CA ALA A 10 1.08 18.96 -9.78
C ALA A 10 0.97 20.33 -10.43
N GLU A 11 2.03 20.78 -11.10
CA GLU A 11 2.01 22.05 -11.86
C GLU A 11 1.02 21.99 -13.02
N ALA A 12 0.96 20.88 -13.74
CA ALA A 12 0.09 20.71 -14.89
C ALA A 12 -1.40 20.71 -14.51
N VAL A 13 -1.76 20.21 -13.32
CA VAL A 13 -3.15 20.08 -12.87
C VAL A 13 -3.56 21.13 -11.85
N GLN A 14 -2.74 22.15 -11.65
CA GLN A 14 -2.87 23.14 -10.58
C GLN A 14 -4.23 23.83 -10.56
N GLU A 15 -4.77 24.18 -11.73
CA GLU A 15 -6.06 24.85 -11.89
C GLU A 15 -7.07 23.98 -12.64
N GLY A 16 -6.81 22.70 -12.73
CA GLY A 16 -7.67 21.77 -13.44
C GLY A 16 -8.84 21.25 -12.60
N PRO A 17 -9.68 20.40 -13.21
CA PRO A 17 -10.76 19.71 -12.50
C PRO A 17 -10.20 18.72 -11.48
N SER A 18 -11.10 18.18 -10.66
CA SER A 18 -10.74 17.12 -9.70
C SER A 18 -10.07 15.94 -10.41
N CYS A 19 -8.94 15.49 -9.87
CA CYS A 19 -8.19 14.39 -10.45
C CYS A 19 -7.46 13.59 -9.37
N PHE A 20 -7.04 12.40 -9.74
CA PHE A 20 -6.17 11.56 -8.92
C PHE A 20 -4.77 11.53 -9.52
N VAL A 21 -3.77 11.78 -8.69
CA VAL A 21 -2.36 11.62 -9.07
C VAL A 21 -1.90 10.29 -8.50
N SER A 22 -1.70 9.32 -9.37
CA SER A 22 -1.33 7.97 -9.00
C SER A 22 0.19 7.81 -8.94
N VAL A 23 0.70 7.38 -7.79
CA VAL A 23 2.11 7.05 -7.60
C VAL A 23 2.21 5.55 -7.35
N PHE A 24 3.09 4.89 -8.09
CA PHE A 24 3.29 3.44 -7.96
C PHE A 24 4.18 3.12 -6.75
N ALA A 25 3.64 3.38 -5.56
CA ALA A 25 4.36 3.20 -4.31
C ALA A 25 4.83 1.75 -4.10
N GLY A 26 4.03 0.77 -4.53
CA GLY A 26 4.44 -0.62 -4.44
C GLY A 26 5.66 -0.94 -5.31
N ARG A 27 5.76 -0.35 -6.49
CA ARG A 27 6.95 -0.52 -7.35
C ARG A 27 8.18 0.15 -6.77
N ILE A 28 8.01 1.28 -6.10
CA ILE A 28 9.10 1.94 -5.36
C ILE A 28 9.61 1.01 -4.26
N ALA A 29 8.69 0.42 -3.49
CA ALA A 29 9.03 -0.54 -2.45
C ALA A 29 9.77 -1.78 -3.01
N ASP A 30 9.42 -2.21 -4.23
CA ASP A 30 10.08 -3.34 -4.90
C ASP A 30 11.57 -3.06 -5.14
N THR A 31 11.99 -1.81 -5.18
CA THR A 31 13.41 -1.42 -5.35
C THR A 31 14.17 -1.31 -4.01
N GLY A 32 13.52 -1.63 -2.89
CA GLY A 32 14.11 -1.50 -1.57
C GLY A 32 14.04 -0.10 -0.97
N VAL A 33 13.31 0.82 -1.61
CA VAL A 33 13.12 2.18 -1.12
C VAL A 33 11.81 2.26 -0.32
N ASP A 34 11.86 2.93 0.84
CA ASP A 34 10.67 3.14 1.66
C ASP A 34 9.71 4.11 0.95
N PRO A 35 8.53 3.64 0.52
CA PRO A 35 7.60 4.49 -0.20
C PRO A 35 6.92 5.53 0.70
N VAL A 36 6.89 5.32 2.01
CA VAL A 36 6.20 6.24 2.96
C VAL A 36 6.80 7.63 2.89
N LEU A 37 8.13 7.73 2.92
CA LEU A 37 8.81 9.03 2.89
C LEU A 37 8.55 9.75 1.57
N LEU A 38 8.63 9.04 0.45
CA LEU A 38 8.37 9.60 -0.87
C LEU A 38 6.91 10.04 -0.99
N MET A 39 5.97 9.26 -0.49
CA MET A 39 4.55 9.60 -0.53
C MET A 39 4.22 10.80 0.34
N LYS A 40 4.88 10.98 1.49
CA LYS A 40 4.77 12.19 2.31
C LYS A 40 5.21 13.44 1.54
N GLU A 41 6.34 13.36 0.86
CA GLU A 41 6.83 14.47 0.05
C GLU A 41 5.92 14.74 -1.15
N ALA A 42 5.37 13.69 -1.76
CA ALA A 42 4.39 13.83 -2.84
C ALA A 42 3.14 14.59 -2.36
N LEU A 43 2.65 14.30 -1.17
CA LEU A 43 1.52 15.05 -0.58
C LEU A 43 1.83 16.53 -0.44
N LYS A 44 3.05 16.88 -0.01
CA LYS A 44 3.47 18.28 0.11
C LYS A 44 3.49 18.96 -1.24
N LEU A 45 4.02 18.30 -2.26
CA LEU A 45 4.07 18.83 -3.62
C LEU A 45 2.67 19.05 -4.21
N LEU A 46 1.73 18.17 -3.89
CA LEU A 46 0.35 18.27 -4.39
C LEU A 46 -0.47 19.36 -3.71
N LYS A 47 0.01 19.97 -2.64
CA LYS A 47 -0.71 21.09 -1.98
C LYS A 47 -0.97 22.27 -2.91
N LYS A 48 -0.13 22.47 -3.91
CA LYS A 48 -0.32 23.52 -4.92
C LYS A 48 -1.49 23.23 -5.88
N ALA A 49 -1.96 22.00 -5.95
CA ALA A 49 -3.05 21.56 -6.82
C ALA A 49 -4.25 21.13 -5.96
N LYS A 50 -5.13 22.09 -5.63
CA LYS A 50 -6.22 21.91 -4.66
C LYS A 50 -7.17 20.78 -5.00
N ASN A 51 -7.38 20.51 -6.29
CA ASN A 51 -8.32 19.49 -6.75
C ASN A 51 -7.67 18.13 -7.03
N ALA A 52 -6.38 18.01 -6.79
CA ALA A 52 -5.65 16.77 -6.99
C ALA A 52 -5.58 15.97 -5.68
N LYS A 53 -5.84 14.68 -5.78
CA LYS A 53 -5.74 13.74 -4.67
C LYS A 53 -4.65 12.71 -4.96
N LEU A 54 -3.84 12.39 -3.95
CA LEU A 54 -2.80 11.40 -4.09
C LEU A 54 -3.39 10.00 -3.96
N LEU A 55 -3.03 9.14 -4.89
CA LEU A 55 -3.42 7.74 -4.91
C LEU A 55 -2.16 6.87 -4.75
N TRP A 56 -2.15 6.03 -3.73
CA TRP A 56 -1.14 5.01 -3.51
C TRP A 56 -1.49 3.78 -4.36
N ALA A 57 -0.71 3.53 -5.40
CA ALA A 57 -0.95 2.43 -6.30
C ALA A 57 -0.02 1.24 -6.02
N SER A 58 -0.51 0.06 -6.36
CA SER A 58 0.24 -1.20 -6.26
C SER A 58 0.70 -1.55 -4.84
N PRO A 59 -0.21 -1.51 -3.84
CA PRO A 59 0.16 -2.00 -2.52
C PRO A 59 0.53 -3.48 -2.58
N ARG A 60 1.46 -3.90 -1.73
CA ARG A 60 1.95 -5.28 -1.69
C ARG A 60 1.44 -6.05 -0.49
N GLU A 61 1.12 -5.35 0.59
CA GLU A 61 0.71 -5.95 1.85
C GLU A 61 -0.28 -5.05 2.59
N VAL A 62 -0.98 -5.62 3.56
CA VAL A 62 -1.99 -4.90 4.37
C VAL A 62 -1.38 -3.69 5.06
N LEU A 63 -0.12 -3.79 5.51
CA LEU A 63 0.57 -2.69 6.17
C LEU A 63 0.51 -1.40 5.35
N ASN A 64 0.55 -1.51 4.01
CA ASN A 64 0.53 -0.34 3.13
C ASN A 64 -0.76 0.48 3.28
N VAL A 65 -1.89 -0.18 3.57
CA VAL A 65 -3.18 0.52 3.81
C VAL A 65 -3.06 1.42 5.04
N TYR A 66 -2.47 0.91 6.11
CA TYR A 66 -2.29 1.68 7.34
C TYR A 66 -1.21 2.75 7.22
N GLN A 67 -0.17 2.48 6.43
CA GLN A 67 0.84 3.49 6.10
C GLN A 67 0.24 4.64 5.31
N ALA A 68 -0.58 4.35 4.32
CA ALA A 68 -1.28 5.37 3.54
C ALA A 68 -2.20 6.22 4.43
N GLU A 69 -2.97 5.58 5.29
CA GLU A 69 -3.83 6.27 6.26
C GLU A 69 -3.02 7.18 7.19
N SER A 70 -1.93 6.67 7.73
CA SER A 70 -1.11 7.40 8.72
C SER A 70 -0.49 8.67 8.18
N ILE A 71 -0.19 8.72 6.89
CA ILE A 71 0.40 9.91 6.25
C ILE A 71 -0.66 10.85 5.65
N GLY A 72 -1.93 10.47 5.68
CA GLY A 72 -3.01 11.27 5.11
C GLY A 72 -3.15 11.13 3.60
N CYS A 73 -2.71 10.02 3.01
CA CYS A 73 -2.93 9.73 1.59
C CYS A 73 -4.43 9.60 1.33
N HIS A 74 -4.90 10.15 0.22
CA HIS A 74 -6.33 10.25 -0.05
C HIS A 74 -6.96 8.92 -0.48
N VAL A 75 -6.24 8.16 -1.30
CA VAL A 75 -6.76 6.91 -1.89
C VAL A 75 -5.65 5.87 -1.94
N ILE A 76 -6.03 4.63 -1.75
CA ILE A 76 -5.16 3.48 -2.02
C ILE A 76 -5.95 2.44 -2.81
N THR A 77 -5.34 1.89 -3.84
CA THR A 77 -5.91 0.72 -4.52
C THR A 77 -5.60 -0.52 -3.71
N ALA A 78 -6.50 -1.49 -3.72
CA ALA A 78 -6.28 -2.73 -3.00
C ALA A 78 -6.82 -3.91 -3.80
N THR A 79 -6.05 -5.00 -3.85
CA THR A 79 -6.52 -6.25 -4.44
C THR A 79 -7.49 -6.95 -3.50
N ASN A 80 -8.25 -7.91 -4.03
CA ASN A 80 -9.11 -8.75 -3.19
C ASN A 80 -8.30 -9.50 -2.11
N GLY A 81 -7.09 -9.90 -2.43
CA GLY A 81 -6.20 -10.56 -1.46
C GLY A 81 -5.87 -9.67 -0.28
N ILE A 82 -5.59 -8.39 -0.53
CA ILE A 82 -5.32 -7.42 0.55
C ILE A 82 -6.59 -7.14 1.33
N LEU A 83 -7.74 -6.94 0.66
CA LEU A 83 -9.02 -6.70 1.32
C LEU A 83 -9.41 -7.83 2.27
N LYS A 84 -9.20 -9.07 1.85
CA LYS A 84 -9.48 -10.25 2.69
C LYS A 84 -8.61 -10.31 3.95
N LYS A 85 -7.39 -9.76 3.88
CA LYS A 85 -6.45 -9.76 5.01
C LYS A 85 -6.64 -8.60 5.97
N LEU A 86 -7.49 -7.62 5.66
CA LEU A 86 -7.73 -6.49 6.56
C LEU A 86 -8.27 -6.93 7.93
N ASN A 87 -9.01 -8.02 7.99
CA ASN A 87 -9.55 -8.55 9.24
C ASN A 87 -8.47 -9.18 10.14
N LEU A 88 -7.25 -9.35 9.64
CA LEU A 88 -6.12 -9.84 10.46
C LEU A 88 -5.50 -8.75 11.33
N LYS A 89 -5.92 -7.49 11.18
CA LYS A 89 -5.37 -6.39 11.99
C LYS A 89 -5.52 -6.69 13.47
N GLY A 90 -4.41 -6.60 14.19
CA GLY A 90 -4.38 -6.82 15.62
C GLY A 90 -4.43 -8.30 16.05
N LYS A 91 -4.32 -9.23 15.11
CA LYS A 91 -4.26 -10.65 15.41
C LYS A 91 -3.07 -10.96 16.31
N ASP A 92 -3.31 -11.70 17.39
CA ASP A 92 -2.22 -12.14 18.27
C ASP A 92 -1.24 -13.03 17.48
N LEU A 93 0.05 -12.70 17.57
CA LEU A 93 1.06 -13.41 16.77
C LEU A 93 1.29 -14.84 17.25
N THR A 94 1.06 -15.12 18.54
CA THR A 94 1.13 -16.50 19.05
C THR A 94 0.03 -17.35 18.46
N ASP A 95 -1.20 -16.86 18.48
CA ASP A 95 -2.35 -17.54 17.87
C ASP A 95 -2.15 -17.70 16.36
N PHE A 96 -1.68 -16.65 15.69
CA PHE A 96 -1.41 -16.68 14.26
C PHE A 96 -0.32 -17.70 13.92
N SER A 97 0.71 -17.82 14.76
CA SER A 97 1.78 -18.79 14.59
C SER A 97 1.25 -20.22 14.71
N GLN A 98 0.41 -20.48 15.70
CA GLN A 98 -0.19 -21.81 15.90
C GLN A 98 -1.09 -22.18 14.72
N GLU A 99 -1.91 -21.27 14.25
CA GLU A 99 -2.76 -21.50 13.07
C GLU A 99 -1.94 -21.76 11.81
N THR A 100 -0.82 -21.06 11.65
CA THR A 100 0.08 -21.23 10.51
C THR A 100 0.75 -22.62 10.55
N VAL A 101 1.21 -23.04 11.71
CA VAL A 101 1.78 -24.39 11.88
C VAL A 101 0.72 -25.46 11.59
N GLN A 102 -0.51 -25.26 12.09
CA GLN A 102 -1.60 -26.21 11.81
C GLN A 102 -1.92 -26.28 10.32
N MET A 103 -1.90 -25.14 9.63
CA MET A 103 -2.11 -25.08 8.18
C MET A 103 -1.04 -25.88 7.44
N PHE A 104 0.24 -25.69 7.77
CA PHE A 104 1.34 -26.42 7.15
C PHE A 104 1.26 -27.92 7.44
N TYR A 105 0.90 -28.28 8.68
CA TYR A 105 0.70 -29.69 9.03
C TYR A 105 -0.40 -30.32 8.18
N ASN A 106 -1.55 -29.65 8.07
CA ASN A 106 -2.67 -30.14 7.28
C ASN A 106 -2.30 -30.26 5.79
N ASP A 107 -1.58 -29.29 5.25
CA ASP A 107 -1.12 -29.28 3.85
C ASP A 107 -0.14 -30.43 3.60
N ALA A 108 0.77 -30.69 4.52
CA ALA A 108 1.72 -31.81 4.42
C ALA A 108 1.00 -33.15 4.47
N GLN A 109 0.01 -33.32 5.35
CA GLN A 109 -0.81 -34.51 5.42
C GLN A 109 -1.58 -34.75 4.11
N ALA A 110 -2.19 -33.71 3.57
CA ALA A 110 -2.93 -33.75 2.30
C ALA A 110 -2.02 -34.15 1.13
N ALA A 111 -0.75 -33.71 1.17
CA ALA A 111 0.26 -34.04 0.15
C ALA A 111 0.90 -35.44 0.36
N GLY A 112 0.54 -36.15 1.42
CA GLY A 112 1.06 -37.49 1.72
C GLY A 112 2.38 -37.51 2.48
N PHE A 113 2.83 -36.35 3.03
CA PHE A 113 4.02 -36.34 3.89
C PHE A 113 3.68 -36.75 5.31
N ASN A 114 4.59 -37.48 5.92
CA ASN A 114 4.47 -37.96 7.30
C ASN A 114 5.30 -37.04 8.20
N LEU A 115 4.62 -36.28 9.01
CA LEU A 115 5.27 -35.34 9.94
C LEU A 115 5.29 -35.90 11.37
#